data_42c51870d5192b78d6f9f3605e16ac59
#
_entry.id   42c51870d5192b78d6f9f3605e16ac59
#
_cell.length_a   1.000
_cell.length_b   1.000
_cell.length_c   1.000
_cell.angle_alpha   90.00
_cell.angle_beta   90.00
_cell.angle_gamma   90.00
#
_symmetry.space_group_name_H-M   'P 1'
#
loop_
_entity.id
_entity.type
_entity.pdbx_description
1 polymer ?
#
loop_
_entity_poly.entity_id
_entity_poly.type
_entity_poly.pdbx_seq_one_letter_code
_entity_poly.pdbx_strand_id
1 'polypeptide(L)'
;MDLFDNPANISDQAPLAARLRPQTLEEVLGQENLLQPGAPLTRLLAHEKSAPPAIILYGPPGCGKTTLALLLATGRRFRQLSAVSAGIKEVRDEIESARFQLSQRGTETILFIDEVHRFNKAQQDALLPAVEDKIITLIAATTKNPSFSIITPLLSRSLVVRLQALNNENADALITRALTSERGLNNSVAIDKAAREELIRLAHGDARRLLTYLEAAAGAAENGIISRKSVSAAADRSLVDFNIDLHYDIISAFIKSVRGSDVDAAIHYLLRAIEGGEDLRFLARRLIILASEDIGMADSQALVVTTAAASAVALVGAPEGHYALVHATVYCA
;
A
#
# COMPACT_ATOMS: atom_id res chain seq x y z
N MET A 1 23.85 11.57 -5.84
CA MET A 1 23.21 11.56 -7.18
C MET A 1 21.93 10.79 -6.98
N ASP A 2 20.82 11.50 -6.74
CA ASP A 2 19.54 10.89 -6.41
C ASP A 2 18.90 10.28 -7.66
N LEU A 3 18.48 9.03 -7.57
CA LEU A 3 17.80 8.27 -8.64
C LEU A 3 16.49 8.90 -9.13
N PHE A 4 16.07 10.01 -8.51
CA PHE A 4 14.79 10.69 -8.75
C PHE A 4 14.93 12.07 -9.42
N ASP A 5 16.15 12.51 -9.72
CA ASP A 5 16.40 13.87 -10.25
C ASP A 5 16.16 14.01 -11.78
N ASN A 6 15.81 12.93 -12.51
CA ASN A 6 15.51 13.06 -13.93
C ASN A 6 14.51 11.99 -14.44
N PRO A 7 13.23 12.35 -14.68
CA PRO A 7 12.26 11.42 -15.27
C PRO A 7 12.61 10.98 -16.72
N ALA A 8 13.62 11.56 -17.32
CA ALA A 8 14.00 11.29 -18.74
C ALA A 8 14.93 10.06 -18.91
N ASN A 9 15.40 9.39 -17.84
CA ASN A 9 16.33 8.24 -17.93
C ASN A 9 15.84 7.01 -17.17
N ILE A 10 14.57 6.65 -17.32
CA ILE A 10 14.11 5.31 -16.90
C ILE A 10 14.63 4.35 -17.98
N SER A 11 15.58 3.46 -17.62
CA SER A 11 16.11 2.47 -18.55
C SER A 11 14.99 1.54 -19.04
N ASP A 12 15.10 1.03 -20.27
CA ASP A 12 14.17 0.03 -20.82
C ASP A 12 14.08 -1.25 -19.96
N GLN A 13 15.03 -1.45 -19.05
CA GLN A 13 15.06 -2.55 -18.07
C GLN A 13 14.27 -2.25 -16.78
N ALA A 14 13.76 -1.02 -16.58
CA ALA A 14 12.96 -0.73 -15.41
C ALA A 14 11.60 -1.45 -15.46
N PRO A 15 11.03 -1.86 -14.30
CA PRO A 15 9.71 -2.49 -14.26
C PRO A 15 8.64 -1.68 -14.97
N LEU A 16 7.70 -2.35 -15.64
CA LEU A 16 6.62 -1.74 -16.41
C LEU A 16 5.84 -0.69 -15.59
N ALA A 17 5.61 -0.96 -14.31
CA ALA A 17 4.96 -0.04 -13.38
C ALA A 17 5.76 1.26 -13.15
N ALA A 18 7.08 1.24 -13.29
CA ALA A 18 7.92 2.43 -13.20
C ALA A 18 7.93 3.18 -14.55
N ARG A 19 8.08 2.46 -15.67
CA ARG A 19 8.10 3.04 -17.02
C ARG A 19 6.79 3.75 -17.37
N LEU A 20 5.65 3.17 -17.00
CA LEU A 20 4.30 3.71 -17.26
C LEU A 20 3.78 4.64 -16.18
N ARG A 21 4.63 5.07 -15.23
CA ARG A 21 4.22 6.08 -14.26
C ARG A 21 3.74 7.33 -14.99
N PRO A 22 2.54 7.85 -14.68
CA PRO A 22 2.04 9.09 -15.24
C PRO A 22 3.05 10.24 -15.13
N GLN A 23 3.25 10.96 -16.23
CA GLN A 23 4.14 12.12 -16.33
C GLN A 23 3.36 13.43 -16.35
N THR A 24 2.06 13.37 -16.66
CA THR A 24 1.13 14.50 -16.60
C THR A 24 -0.13 14.11 -15.83
N LEU A 25 -0.94 15.10 -15.43
CA LEU A 25 -2.18 14.85 -14.72
C LEU A 25 -3.22 14.14 -15.58
N GLU A 26 -3.23 14.40 -16.87
CA GLU A 26 -4.14 13.76 -17.85
C GLU A 26 -3.87 12.26 -17.97
N GLU A 27 -2.64 11.83 -17.66
CA GLU A 27 -2.28 10.42 -17.65
C GLU A 27 -2.78 9.68 -16.37
N VAL A 28 -3.20 10.41 -15.33
CA VAL A 28 -3.68 9.81 -14.08
C VAL A 28 -5.09 9.28 -14.27
N LEU A 29 -5.27 7.97 -14.11
CA LEU A 29 -6.56 7.29 -14.26
C LEU A 29 -7.26 7.12 -12.91
N GLY A 30 -8.60 7.23 -12.90
CA GLY A 30 -9.46 6.94 -11.74
C GLY A 30 -9.50 8.03 -10.69
N GLN A 31 -8.92 9.21 -10.93
CA GLN A 31 -8.90 10.34 -10.01
C GLN A 31 -9.44 11.64 -10.64
N GLU A 32 -10.26 11.51 -11.67
CA GLU A 32 -10.73 12.64 -12.49
C GLU A 32 -11.37 13.75 -11.67
N ASN A 33 -12.15 13.37 -10.64
CA ASN A 33 -12.84 14.34 -9.75
C ASN A 33 -11.86 15.19 -8.92
N LEU A 34 -10.66 14.69 -8.65
CA LEU A 34 -9.66 15.39 -7.85
C LEU A 34 -8.80 16.34 -8.67
N LEU A 35 -8.80 16.14 -9.99
CA LEU A 35 -7.92 16.82 -10.95
C LEU A 35 -8.66 17.86 -11.81
N GLN A 36 -9.93 18.12 -11.53
CA GLN A 36 -10.72 19.13 -12.23
C GLN A 36 -10.15 20.54 -12.01
N PRO A 37 -10.29 21.45 -12.99
CA PRO A 37 -9.93 22.85 -12.83
C PRO A 37 -10.57 23.47 -11.57
N GLY A 38 -9.75 24.13 -10.73
CA GLY A 38 -10.20 24.73 -9.47
C GLY A 38 -10.25 23.77 -8.27
N ALA A 39 -9.99 22.49 -8.45
CA ALA A 39 -9.84 21.55 -7.34
C ALA A 39 -8.62 21.95 -6.46
N PRO A 40 -8.64 21.65 -5.15
CA PRO A 40 -7.55 22.04 -4.25
C PRO A 40 -6.16 21.55 -4.69
N LEU A 41 -6.08 20.39 -5.34
CA LEU A 41 -4.81 19.85 -5.85
C LEU A 41 -4.28 20.65 -7.05
N THR A 42 -5.17 21.10 -7.93
CA THR A 42 -4.78 21.91 -9.10
C THR A 42 -4.29 23.29 -8.73
N ARG A 43 -4.78 23.87 -7.59
CA ARG A 43 -4.25 25.13 -7.04
C ARG A 43 -2.82 25.02 -6.54
N LEU A 44 -2.45 23.86 -5.98
CA LEU A 44 -1.06 23.60 -5.58
C LEU A 44 -0.13 23.59 -6.79
N LEU A 45 -0.56 23.01 -7.91
CA LEU A 45 0.19 23.03 -9.17
C LEU A 45 0.34 24.44 -9.74
N ALA A 46 -0.70 25.25 -9.64
CA ALA A 46 -0.68 26.64 -10.11
C ALA A 46 0.18 27.57 -9.24
N HIS A 47 0.88 27.06 -8.24
CA HIS A 47 1.69 27.85 -7.28
C HIS A 47 0.89 28.98 -6.61
N GLU A 48 -0.40 28.78 -6.41
CA GLU A 48 -1.25 29.79 -5.76
C GLU A 48 -0.87 29.93 -4.28
N LYS A 49 -0.83 31.18 -3.80
CA LYS A 49 -0.56 31.51 -2.38
C LYS A 49 -1.61 30.89 -1.43
N SER A 50 -2.79 30.58 -1.94
CA SER A 50 -3.89 29.93 -1.24
C SER A 50 -3.77 28.39 -1.18
N ALA A 51 -2.70 27.80 -1.77
CA ALA A 51 -2.49 26.37 -1.73
C ALA A 51 -2.32 25.88 -0.27
N PRO A 52 -2.87 24.70 0.08
CA PRO A 52 -2.74 24.16 1.42
C PRO A 52 -1.28 23.83 1.74
N PRO A 53 -0.80 24.16 2.97
CA PRO A 53 0.57 23.90 3.37
C PRO A 53 0.86 22.42 3.59
N ALA A 54 -0.17 21.62 3.78
CA ALA A 54 -0.06 20.17 3.92
C ALA A 54 -1.20 19.45 3.21
N ILE A 55 -0.88 18.32 2.59
CA ILE A 55 -1.83 17.41 1.92
C ILE A 55 -1.60 16.00 2.45
N ILE A 56 -2.68 15.31 2.78
CA ILE A 56 -2.66 13.90 3.16
C ILE A 56 -3.38 13.11 2.07
N LEU A 57 -2.61 12.32 1.32
CA LEU A 57 -3.12 11.40 0.31
C LEU A 57 -3.45 10.07 0.98
N TYR A 58 -4.72 9.76 1.06
CA TYR A 58 -5.23 8.53 1.69
C TYR A 58 -5.90 7.64 0.65
N GLY A 59 -5.57 6.36 0.65
CA GLY A 59 -6.20 5.41 -0.27
C GLY A 59 -5.49 4.06 -0.31
N PRO A 60 -6.06 3.06 -0.99
CA PRO A 60 -5.52 1.72 -1.07
C PRO A 60 -4.12 1.68 -1.73
N PRO A 61 -3.38 0.56 -1.63
CA PRO A 61 -2.15 0.37 -2.38
C PRO A 61 -2.39 0.55 -3.89
N GLY A 62 -1.37 0.99 -4.62
CA GLY A 62 -1.42 1.12 -6.08
C GLY A 62 -2.37 2.16 -6.67
N CYS A 63 -3.09 2.96 -5.86
CA CYS A 63 -4.02 4.00 -6.35
C CYS A 63 -3.33 5.29 -6.85
N GLY A 64 -1.99 5.35 -6.87
CA GLY A 64 -1.24 6.48 -7.44
C GLY A 64 -0.79 7.57 -6.45
N LYS A 65 -0.80 7.34 -5.11
CA LYS A 65 -0.38 8.34 -4.10
C LYS A 65 0.99 8.97 -4.39
N THR A 66 2.01 8.14 -4.55
CA THR A 66 3.38 8.60 -4.85
C THR A 66 3.48 9.28 -6.21
N THR A 67 2.77 8.77 -7.21
CA THR A 67 2.71 9.36 -8.56
C THR A 67 2.11 10.77 -8.50
N LEU A 68 0.99 10.92 -7.80
CA LEU A 68 0.34 12.23 -7.65
C LEU A 68 1.23 13.21 -6.87
N ALA A 69 1.93 12.75 -5.83
CA ALA A 69 2.88 13.58 -5.10
C ALA A 69 4.02 14.10 -5.99
N LEU A 70 4.55 13.25 -6.86
CA LEU A 70 5.60 13.64 -7.83
C LEU A 70 5.08 14.66 -8.85
N LEU A 71 3.89 14.47 -9.39
CA LEU A 71 3.27 15.41 -10.33
C LEU A 71 3.00 16.77 -9.67
N LEU A 72 2.52 16.77 -8.42
CA LEU A 72 2.29 17.98 -7.63
C LEU A 72 3.60 18.72 -7.31
N ALA A 73 4.73 18.05 -7.37
CA ALA A 73 6.05 18.62 -7.10
C ALA A 73 6.72 19.24 -8.34
N THR A 74 6.10 19.17 -9.51
CA THR A 74 6.69 19.72 -10.75
C THR A 74 7.09 21.18 -10.56
N GLY A 75 8.33 21.49 -10.90
CA GLY A 75 8.91 22.86 -10.75
C GLY A 75 9.39 23.21 -9.33
N ARG A 76 9.32 22.29 -8.37
CA ARG A 76 9.78 22.45 -6.98
C ARG A 76 10.82 21.38 -6.62
N ARG A 77 11.58 21.63 -5.57
CA ARG A 77 12.48 20.61 -5.01
C ARG A 77 11.65 19.52 -4.34
N PHE A 78 11.76 18.29 -4.82
CA PHE A 78 11.08 17.12 -4.23
C PHE A 78 12.04 16.35 -3.32
N ARG A 79 11.61 16.08 -2.09
CA ARG A 79 12.35 15.24 -1.13
C ARG A 79 11.41 14.18 -0.60
N GLN A 80 11.86 12.93 -0.62
CA GLN A 80 11.07 11.80 -0.18
C GLN A 80 11.68 11.16 1.06
N LEU A 81 10.86 10.93 2.07
CA LEU A 81 11.17 10.10 3.24
C LEU A 81 10.21 8.93 3.31
N SER A 82 10.74 7.75 3.63
CA SER A 82 9.92 6.61 3.98
C SER A 82 9.75 6.54 5.50
N ALA A 83 8.53 6.60 5.99
CA ALA A 83 8.26 6.49 7.42
C ALA A 83 8.60 5.12 8.01
N VAL A 84 8.91 4.13 7.16
CA VAL A 84 9.39 2.79 7.59
C VAL A 84 10.84 2.86 8.08
N SER A 85 11.69 3.66 7.43
CA SER A 85 13.13 3.73 7.69
C SER A 85 13.61 5.04 8.31
N ALA A 86 12.89 6.15 8.05
CA ALA A 86 13.34 7.47 8.48
C ALA A 86 13.18 7.70 9.99
N GLY A 87 14.26 8.14 10.63
CA GLY A 87 14.28 8.59 12.02
C GLY A 87 13.94 10.09 12.18
N ILE A 88 13.73 10.54 13.42
CA ILE A 88 13.46 11.96 13.73
C ILE A 88 14.60 12.89 13.29
N LYS A 89 15.84 12.40 13.28
CA LYS A 89 17.01 13.15 12.84
C LYS A 89 16.91 13.47 11.35
N GLU A 90 16.60 12.48 10.52
CA GLU A 90 16.46 12.65 9.06
C GLU A 90 15.35 13.65 8.72
N VAL A 91 14.22 13.58 9.46
CA VAL A 91 13.13 14.57 9.31
C VAL A 91 13.65 15.99 9.57
N ARG A 92 14.41 16.21 10.66
CA ARG A 92 14.98 17.52 10.99
C ARG A 92 16.02 17.97 9.98
N ASP A 93 16.90 17.10 9.55
CA ASP A 93 17.94 17.39 8.57
C ASP A 93 17.32 17.85 7.23
N GLU A 94 16.22 17.22 6.78
CA GLU A 94 15.50 17.64 5.57
C GLU A 94 14.79 19.00 5.75
N ILE A 95 14.23 19.28 6.92
CA ILE A 95 13.61 20.59 7.23
C ILE A 95 14.67 21.70 7.23
N GLU A 96 15.83 21.47 7.84
CA GLU A 96 16.96 22.41 7.84
C GLU A 96 17.45 22.68 6.42
N SER A 97 17.61 21.61 5.62
CA SER A 97 17.97 21.71 4.21
C SER A 97 16.94 22.51 3.41
N ALA A 98 15.64 22.28 3.64
CA ALA A 98 14.57 23.04 2.99
C ALA A 98 14.61 24.53 3.38
N ARG A 99 14.84 24.84 4.66
CA ARG A 99 14.99 26.20 5.16
C ARG A 99 16.16 26.93 4.48
N PHE A 100 17.30 26.24 4.34
CA PHE A 100 18.47 26.78 3.64
C PHE A 100 18.16 27.07 2.16
N GLN A 101 17.51 26.12 1.44
CA GLN A 101 17.16 26.31 0.03
C GLN A 101 16.18 27.47 -0.16
N LEU A 102 15.19 27.59 0.71
CA LEU A 102 14.22 28.68 0.67
C LEU A 102 14.89 30.03 0.90
N SER A 103 15.76 30.14 1.93
CA SER A 103 16.40 31.39 2.30
C SER A 103 17.47 31.87 1.29
N GLN A 104 18.27 30.94 0.72
CA GLN A 104 19.38 31.27 -0.17
C GLN A 104 19.00 31.32 -1.64
N ARG A 105 18.01 30.54 -2.07
CA ARG A 105 17.66 30.35 -3.49
C ARG A 105 16.20 30.65 -3.81
N GLY A 106 15.36 30.90 -2.81
CA GLY A 106 13.92 31.05 -2.99
C GLY A 106 13.24 29.76 -3.48
N THR A 107 13.93 28.60 -3.34
CA THR A 107 13.43 27.33 -3.87
C THR A 107 12.51 26.66 -2.85
N GLU A 108 11.23 26.49 -3.21
CA GLU A 108 10.25 25.77 -2.41
C GLU A 108 10.57 24.28 -2.39
N THR A 109 10.39 23.65 -1.23
CA THR A 109 10.59 22.20 -1.07
C THR A 109 9.26 21.52 -0.77
N ILE A 110 8.94 20.50 -1.56
CA ILE A 110 7.90 19.53 -1.23
C ILE A 110 8.57 18.36 -0.51
N LEU A 111 8.16 18.15 0.75
CA LEU A 111 8.55 16.98 1.53
C LEU A 111 7.44 15.93 1.43
N PHE A 112 7.74 14.84 0.72
CA PHE A 112 6.85 13.70 0.61
C PHE A 112 7.20 12.65 1.66
N ILE A 113 6.22 12.25 2.46
CA ILE A 113 6.37 11.17 3.47
C ILE A 113 5.47 10.02 3.08
N ASP A 114 6.08 8.91 2.70
CA ASP A 114 5.33 7.69 2.39
C ASP A 114 5.07 6.88 3.66
N GLU A 115 3.85 6.31 3.75
CA GLU A 115 3.35 5.51 4.89
C GLU A 115 3.45 6.28 6.23
N VAL A 116 3.06 7.56 6.25
CA VAL A 116 3.17 8.47 7.41
C VAL A 116 2.55 7.92 8.70
N HIS A 117 1.62 6.99 8.61
CA HIS A 117 1.03 6.33 9.77
C HIS A 117 2.04 5.49 10.60
N ARG A 118 3.23 5.25 10.06
CA ARG A 118 4.33 4.59 10.78
C ARG A 118 5.18 5.55 11.60
N PHE A 119 5.06 6.85 11.37
CA PHE A 119 5.69 7.84 12.22
C PHE A 119 5.02 7.88 13.60
N ASN A 120 5.84 7.89 14.64
CA ASN A 120 5.36 8.15 15.99
C ASN A 120 4.98 9.62 16.18
N LYS A 121 4.35 9.93 17.33
CA LYS A 121 3.89 11.29 17.63
C LYS A 121 5.02 12.34 17.56
N ALA A 122 6.20 12.03 18.10
CA ALA A 122 7.31 12.97 18.12
C ALA A 122 7.86 13.29 16.71
N GLN A 123 7.83 12.32 15.79
CA GLN A 123 8.21 12.52 14.39
C GLN A 123 7.19 13.38 13.66
N GLN A 124 5.89 13.16 13.91
CA GLN A 124 4.83 13.98 13.33
C GLN A 124 4.84 15.41 13.92
N ASP A 125 5.05 15.56 15.23
CA ASP A 125 5.17 16.89 15.89
C ASP A 125 6.33 17.70 15.32
N ALA A 126 7.44 17.06 14.95
CA ALA A 126 8.61 17.74 14.36
C ALA A 126 8.31 18.41 12.99
N LEU A 127 7.26 17.99 12.29
CA LEU A 127 6.85 18.57 11.01
C LEU A 127 6.05 19.88 11.18
N LEU A 128 5.36 20.05 12.32
CA LEU A 128 4.40 21.15 12.52
C LEU A 128 5.01 22.54 12.30
N PRO A 129 6.14 22.91 12.91
CA PRO A 129 6.72 24.24 12.71
C PRO A 129 7.07 24.52 11.25
N ALA A 130 7.60 23.52 10.54
CA ALA A 130 8.02 23.67 9.16
C ALA A 130 6.83 23.83 8.19
N VAL A 131 5.68 23.21 8.52
CA VAL A 131 4.42 23.36 7.79
C VAL A 131 3.78 24.72 8.09
N GLU A 132 3.75 25.14 9.37
CA GLU A 132 3.17 26.42 9.80
C GLU A 132 3.93 27.61 9.22
N ASP A 133 5.25 27.57 9.26
CA ASP A 133 6.15 28.61 8.72
C ASP A 133 6.30 28.55 7.19
N LYS A 134 5.61 27.60 6.52
CA LYS A 134 5.72 27.35 5.07
C LYS A 134 7.15 27.13 4.57
N ILE A 135 8.00 26.55 5.40
CA ILE A 135 9.38 26.15 5.04
C ILE A 135 9.33 24.97 4.06
N ILE A 136 8.34 24.09 4.26
CA ILE A 136 8.03 22.98 3.38
C ILE A 136 6.55 23.00 3.02
N THR A 137 6.22 22.44 1.85
CA THR A 137 4.89 21.93 1.58
C THR A 137 4.91 20.42 1.85
N LEU A 138 4.12 19.96 2.82
CA LEU A 138 4.07 18.56 3.18
C LEU A 138 3.07 17.81 2.28
N ILE A 139 3.49 16.70 1.69
CA ILE A 139 2.59 15.72 1.09
C ILE A 139 2.82 14.39 1.83
N ALA A 140 1.84 13.94 2.59
CA ALA A 140 1.90 12.69 3.33
C ALA A 140 1.01 11.64 2.67
N ALA A 141 1.51 10.41 2.48
CA ALA A 141 0.75 9.30 1.95
C ALA A 141 0.47 8.26 3.02
N THR A 142 -0.72 7.66 3.01
CA THR A 142 -1.09 6.58 3.91
C THR A 142 -2.14 5.66 3.30
N THR A 143 -2.09 4.37 3.67
CA THR A 143 -3.14 3.40 3.38
C THR A 143 -4.19 3.33 4.50
N LYS A 144 -3.89 3.86 5.69
CA LYS A 144 -4.79 3.85 6.86
C LYS A 144 -5.59 5.13 6.97
N ASN A 145 -6.75 5.06 7.61
CA ASN A 145 -7.58 6.24 7.85
C ASN A 145 -6.79 7.31 8.64
N PRO A 146 -6.61 8.52 8.08
CA PRO A 146 -5.82 9.58 8.70
C PRO A 146 -6.30 9.98 10.10
N SER A 147 -7.60 9.91 10.36
CA SER A 147 -8.18 10.29 11.67
C SER A 147 -7.68 9.45 12.85
N PHE A 148 -7.16 8.24 12.58
CA PHE A 148 -6.64 7.33 13.62
C PHE A 148 -5.11 7.26 13.64
N SER A 149 -4.44 7.79 12.61
CA SER A 149 -3.01 7.57 12.40
C SER A 149 -2.19 8.84 12.35
N ILE A 150 -2.84 9.99 12.25
CA ILE A 150 -2.19 11.30 12.18
C ILE A 150 -2.63 12.15 13.37
N ILE A 151 -1.68 12.88 13.95
CA ILE A 151 -1.97 13.75 15.10
C ILE A 151 -2.92 14.88 14.70
N THR A 152 -3.83 15.23 15.60
CA THR A 152 -4.85 16.25 15.38
C THR A 152 -4.27 17.60 14.92
N PRO A 153 -3.14 18.13 15.47
CA PRO A 153 -2.58 19.40 15.01
C PRO A 153 -2.13 19.37 13.55
N LEU A 154 -1.59 18.26 13.06
CA LEU A 154 -1.19 18.12 11.66
C LEU A 154 -2.40 17.95 10.75
N LEU A 155 -3.36 17.13 11.19
CA LEU A 155 -4.60 16.87 10.44
C LEU A 155 -5.41 18.16 10.22
N SER A 156 -5.54 19.01 11.26
CA SER A 156 -6.29 20.28 11.17
C SER A 156 -5.71 21.30 10.18
N ARG A 157 -4.42 21.16 9.84
CA ARG A 157 -3.70 22.03 8.89
C ARG A 157 -3.56 21.39 7.50
N SER A 158 -4.08 20.19 7.33
CA SER A 158 -3.91 19.40 6.12
C SER A 158 -5.20 19.31 5.33
N LEU A 159 -5.08 19.35 4.01
CA LEU A 159 -6.13 18.91 3.11
C LEU A 159 -6.07 17.38 3.00
N VAL A 160 -7.10 16.69 3.47
CA VAL A 160 -7.21 15.24 3.31
C VAL A 160 -7.85 14.93 1.97
N VAL A 161 -7.14 14.18 1.13
CA VAL A 161 -7.57 13.76 -0.20
C VAL A 161 -7.67 12.24 -0.25
N ARG A 162 -8.87 11.74 -0.50
CA ARG A 162 -9.11 10.31 -0.65
C ARG A 162 -8.94 9.91 -2.12
N LEU A 163 -7.98 9.03 -2.39
CA LEU A 163 -7.82 8.38 -3.68
C LEU A 163 -8.61 7.07 -3.71
N GLN A 164 -9.12 6.75 -4.88
CA GLN A 164 -9.88 5.53 -5.12
C GLN A 164 -9.02 4.47 -5.80
N ALA A 165 -9.34 3.20 -5.58
CA ALA A 165 -8.82 2.11 -6.39
C ALA A 165 -9.28 2.28 -7.85
N LEU A 166 -8.53 1.74 -8.81
CA LEU A 166 -8.97 1.72 -10.19
C LEU A 166 -10.25 0.89 -10.33
N ASN A 167 -11.25 1.46 -10.99
CA ASN A 167 -12.40 0.68 -11.45
C ASN A 167 -12.01 -0.17 -12.68
N ASN A 168 -12.92 -1.04 -13.13
CA ASN A 168 -12.63 -1.95 -14.24
C ASN A 168 -12.34 -1.22 -15.55
N GLU A 169 -13.02 -0.10 -15.81
CA GLU A 169 -12.83 0.72 -17.02
C GLU A 169 -11.43 1.35 -17.04
N ASN A 170 -11.01 1.94 -15.93
CA ASN A 170 -9.68 2.54 -15.77
C ASN A 170 -8.57 1.49 -15.79
N ALA A 171 -8.82 0.31 -15.23
CA ALA A 171 -7.89 -0.82 -15.30
C ALA A 171 -7.72 -1.31 -16.74
N ASP A 172 -8.81 -1.40 -17.51
CA ASP A 172 -8.79 -1.75 -18.94
C ASP A 172 -8.04 -0.70 -19.80
N ALA A 173 -8.29 0.58 -19.52
CA ALA A 173 -7.56 1.67 -20.16
C ALA A 173 -6.05 1.62 -19.85
N LEU A 174 -5.67 1.26 -18.61
CA LEU A 174 -4.28 1.07 -18.21
C LEU A 174 -3.63 -0.10 -18.95
N ILE A 175 -4.31 -1.23 -19.11
CA ILE A 175 -3.83 -2.38 -19.88
C ILE A 175 -3.60 -1.96 -21.34
N THR A 176 -4.56 -1.26 -21.93
CA THR A 176 -4.44 -0.79 -23.33
C THR A 176 -3.25 0.15 -23.49
N ARG A 177 -3.07 1.11 -22.59
CA ARG A 177 -1.89 1.99 -22.57
C ARG A 177 -0.60 1.20 -22.42
N ALA A 178 -0.58 0.19 -21.54
CA ALA A 178 0.60 -0.63 -21.31
C ALA A 178 1.01 -1.45 -22.54
N LEU A 179 0.05 -1.93 -23.30
CA LEU A 179 0.31 -2.69 -24.53
C LEU A 179 0.82 -1.79 -25.68
N THR A 180 0.25 -0.58 -25.83
CA THR A 180 0.47 0.27 -27.00
C THR A 180 1.59 1.31 -26.85
N SER A 181 1.83 1.78 -25.63
CA SER A 181 2.82 2.84 -25.38
C SER A 181 4.25 2.41 -25.68
N GLU A 182 5.06 3.29 -26.21
CA GLU A 182 6.52 3.11 -26.37
C GLU A 182 7.22 2.88 -25.00
N ARG A 183 6.71 3.53 -23.94
CA ARG A 183 7.17 3.28 -22.56
C ARG A 183 6.68 1.95 -22.00
N GLY A 184 5.73 1.29 -22.65
CA GLY A 184 5.12 0.03 -22.27
C GLY A 184 5.73 -1.16 -22.99
N LEU A 185 4.84 -1.98 -23.56
CA LEU A 185 5.17 -3.19 -24.31
C LEU A 185 5.26 -2.93 -25.84
N ASN A 186 5.00 -1.70 -26.29
CA ASN A 186 5.17 -1.24 -27.66
C ASN A 186 4.58 -2.19 -28.72
N ASN A 187 3.36 -2.68 -28.48
CA ASN A 187 2.65 -3.65 -29.33
C ASN A 187 3.42 -4.98 -29.59
N SER A 188 4.38 -5.33 -28.75
CA SER A 188 5.15 -6.59 -28.87
C SER A 188 4.34 -7.84 -28.60
N VAL A 189 3.23 -7.71 -27.85
CA VAL A 189 2.33 -8.78 -27.49
C VAL A 189 0.86 -8.34 -27.58
N ALA A 190 -0.03 -9.29 -27.86
CA ALA A 190 -1.47 -9.11 -27.76
C ALA A 190 -2.00 -9.78 -26.48
N ILE A 191 -3.20 -9.43 -26.05
CA ILE A 191 -3.88 -10.06 -24.91
C ILE A 191 -5.25 -10.52 -25.32
N ASP A 192 -5.63 -11.75 -24.97
CA ASP A 192 -6.99 -12.24 -25.21
C ASP A 192 -7.99 -11.65 -24.19
N LYS A 193 -9.28 -11.70 -24.51
CA LYS A 193 -10.35 -11.12 -23.66
C LYS A 193 -10.39 -11.77 -22.28
N ALA A 194 -10.25 -13.08 -22.19
CA ALA A 194 -10.31 -13.82 -20.93
C ALA A 194 -9.10 -13.51 -20.03
N ALA A 195 -7.91 -13.33 -20.63
CA ALA A 195 -6.71 -12.87 -19.92
C ALA A 195 -6.86 -11.46 -19.36
N ARG A 196 -7.46 -10.55 -20.14
CA ARG A 196 -7.72 -9.17 -19.74
C ARG A 196 -8.68 -9.11 -18.54
N GLU A 197 -9.79 -9.84 -18.60
CA GLU A 197 -10.75 -9.94 -17.50
C GLU A 197 -10.12 -10.53 -16.23
N GLU A 198 -9.31 -11.58 -16.38
CA GLU A 198 -8.61 -12.22 -15.28
C GLU A 198 -7.57 -11.30 -14.65
N LEU A 199 -6.82 -10.53 -15.44
CA LEU A 199 -5.84 -9.55 -14.98
C LEU A 199 -6.51 -8.45 -14.14
N ILE A 200 -7.64 -7.89 -14.60
CA ILE A 200 -8.42 -6.90 -13.88
C ILE A 200 -8.92 -7.46 -12.55
N ARG A 201 -9.45 -8.71 -12.58
CA ARG A 201 -9.94 -9.41 -11.38
C ARG A 201 -8.84 -9.59 -10.33
N LEU A 202 -7.65 -10.05 -10.74
CA LEU A 202 -6.52 -10.33 -9.84
C LEU A 202 -5.84 -9.07 -9.30
N ALA A 203 -5.88 -7.98 -10.05
CA ALA A 203 -5.29 -6.70 -9.63
C ALA A 203 -6.07 -6.02 -8.50
N HIS A 204 -7.37 -6.32 -8.32
CA HIS A 204 -8.23 -5.70 -7.29
C HIS A 204 -8.15 -4.16 -7.24
N GLY A 205 -8.00 -3.51 -8.41
CA GLY A 205 -7.90 -2.06 -8.51
C GLY A 205 -6.53 -1.45 -8.16
N ASP A 206 -5.52 -2.27 -7.94
CA ASP A 206 -4.12 -1.87 -7.73
C ASP A 206 -3.40 -1.77 -9.08
N ALA A 207 -3.08 -0.53 -9.53
CA ALA A 207 -2.39 -0.29 -10.79
C ALA A 207 -0.98 -0.91 -10.84
N ARG A 208 -0.25 -0.90 -9.73
CA ARG A 208 1.10 -1.47 -9.67
C ARG A 208 1.05 -2.98 -9.84
N ARG A 209 0.15 -3.65 -9.11
CA ARG A 209 -0.09 -5.09 -9.21
C ARG A 209 -0.51 -5.49 -10.62
N LEU A 210 -1.44 -4.74 -11.23
CA LEU A 210 -1.90 -4.95 -12.60
C LEU A 210 -0.74 -4.95 -13.59
N LEU A 211 0.11 -3.91 -13.54
CA LEU A 211 1.26 -3.78 -14.43
C LEU A 211 2.33 -4.83 -14.17
N THR A 212 2.56 -5.22 -12.92
CA THR A 212 3.50 -6.30 -12.57
C THR A 212 3.03 -7.65 -13.14
N TYR A 213 1.74 -7.97 -12.99
CA TYR A 213 1.19 -9.21 -13.54
C TYR A 213 1.19 -9.21 -15.06
N LEU A 214 0.86 -8.07 -15.69
CA LEU A 214 0.91 -7.92 -17.14
C LEU A 214 2.32 -8.12 -17.68
N GLU A 215 3.34 -7.53 -17.04
CA GLU A 215 4.74 -7.67 -17.43
C GLU A 215 5.22 -9.13 -17.33
N ALA A 216 4.91 -9.79 -16.22
CA ALA A 216 5.26 -11.19 -16.02
C ALA A 216 4.53 -12.12 -17.01
N ALA A 217 3.24 -11.84 -17.29
CA ALA A 217 2.46 -12.60 -18.28
C ALA A 217 2.95 -12.37 -19.70
N ALA A 218 3.41 -11.16 -20.04
CA ALA A 218 4.02 -10.83 -21.33
C ALA A 218 5.31 -11.60 -21.56
N GLY A 219 6.15 -11.75 -20.53
CA GLY A 219 7.36 -12.58 -20.60
C GLY A 219 7.09 -14.08 -20.77
N ALA A 220 5.87 -14.54 -20.45
CA ALA A 220 5.42 -15.92 -20.62
C ALA A 220 4.43 -16.10 -21.80
N ALA A 221 4.31 -15.09 -22.68
CA ALA A 221 3.39 -15.15 -23.80
C ALA A 221 3.81 -16.19 -24.85
N GLU A 222 2.87 -17.04 -25.23
CA GLU A 222 3.06 -18.03 -26.30
C GLU A 222 2.59 -17.42 -27.62
N ASN A 223 3.42 -17.49 -28.65
CA ASN A 223 3.13 -16.90 -29.98
C ASN A 223 2.76 -15.41 -29.96
N GLY A 224 3.32 -14.64 -28.97
CA GLY A 224 3.01 -13.23 -28.82
C GLY A 224 1.62 -12.92 -28.26
N ILE A 225 0.91 -13.91 -27.71
CA ILE A 225 -0.44 -13.75 -27.12
C ILE A 225 -0.40 -14.07 -25.63
N ILE A 226 -0.84 -13.11 -24.81
CA ILE A 226 -1.05 -13.28 -23.38
C ILE A 226 -2.39 -13.98 -23.19
N SER A 227 -2.36 -15.21 -22.66
CA SER A 227 -3.54 -16.02 -22.36
C SER A 227 -3.94 -15.92 -20.88
N ARG A 228 -5.16 -16.33 -20.56
CA ARG A 228 -5.62 -16.45 -19.17
C ARG A 228 -4.68 -17.31 -18.32
N LYS A 229 -4.15 -18.40 -18.90
CA LYS A 229 -3.22 -19.31 -18.20
C LYS A 229 -1.90 -18.60 -17.83
N SER A 230 -1.33 -17.79 -18.74
CA SER A 230 -0.11 -17.03 -18.47
C SER A 230 -0.32 -15.95 -17.38
N VAL A 231 -1.50 -15.31 -17.34
CA VAL A 231 -1.87 -14.36 -16.28
C VAL A 231 -2.00 -15.05 -14.93
N SER A 232 -2.70 -16.18 -14.84
CA SER A 232 -2.84 -16.93 -13.58
C SER A 232 -1.48 -17.41 -13.06
N ALA A 233 -0.62 -17.96 -13.94
CA ALA A 233 0.72 -18.38 -13.57
C ALA A 233 1.63 -17.22 -13.13
N ALA A 234 1.47 -16.02 -13.72
CA ALA A 234 2.17 -14.82 -13.30
C ALA A 234 1.73 -14.35 -11.90
N ALA A 235 0.43 -14.43 -11.62
CA ALA A 235 -0.12 -14.08 -10.32
C ALA A 235 0.34 -15.06 -9.23
N ASP A 236 0.33 -16.37 -9.48
CA ASP A 236 0.77 -17.38 -8.53
C ASP A 236 2.25 -17.23 -8.15
N ARG A 237 3.12 -16.91 -9.12
CA ARG A 237 4.53 -16.62 -8.86
C ARG A 237 4.72 -15.35 -8.03
N SER A 238 3.92 -14.33 -8.27
CA SER A 238 3.98 -13.05 -7.57
C SER A 238 3.40 -13.12 -6.14
N LEU A 239 2.47 -14.06 -5.87
CA LEU A 239 1.93 -14.29 -4.52
C LEU A 239 3.00 -14.78 -3.53
N VAL A 240 4.08 -15.40 -4.00
CA VAL A 240 5.23 -15.79 -3.16
C VAL A 240 5.98 -14.56 -2.62
N ASP A 241 6.02 -13.45 -3.37
CA ASP A 241 6.75 -12.23 -3.00
C ASP A 241 5.88 -11.16 -2.28
N PHE A 242 4.53 -11.24 -2.35
CA PHE A 242 3.61 -10.20 -1.88
C PHE A 242 2.84 -10.54 -0.58
N ASN A 243 3.36 -11.46 0.23
CA ASN A 243 2.64 -12.11 1.33
C ASN A 243 2.31 -11.26 2.58
N ILE A 244 2.72 -10.00 2.70
CA ILE A 244 2.55 -9.25 3.97
C ILE A 244 1.13 -8.72 4.17
N ASP A 245 0.50 -8.13 3.15
CA ASP A 245 -0.85 -7.53 3.31
C ASP A 245 -1.96 -8.59 3.28
N LEU A 246 -1.86 -9.59 2.41
CA LEU A 246 -2.78 -10.74 2.38
C LEU A 246 -2.73 -11.55 3.69
N HIS A 247 -1.57 -11.60 4.30
CA HIS A 247 -1.29 -12.24 5.56
C HIS A 247 -2.11 -11.59 6.72
N TYR A 248 -2.07 -10.24 6.82
CA TYR A 248 -2.86 -9.50 7.80
C TYR A 248 -4.37 -9.66 7.58
N ASP A 249 -4.82 -9.74 6.33
CA ASP A 249 -6.23 -9.91 6.00
C ASP A 249 -6.73 -11.30 6.38
N ILE A 250 -5.95 -12.36 6.12
CA ILE A 250 -6.28 -13.75 6.52
C ILE A 250 -6.33 -13.88 8.04
N ILE A 251 -5.34 -13.33 8.76
CA ILE A 251 -5.31 -13.34 10.22
C ILE A 251 -6.49 -12.55 10.80
N SER A 252 -6.81 -11.40 10.21
CA SER A 252 -7.97 -10.60 10.63
C SER A 252 -9.29 -11.34 10.40
N ALA A 253 -9.42 -12.03 9.26
CA ALA A 253 -10.59 -12.86 8.94
C ALA A 253 -10.69 -14.03 9.92
N PHE A 254 -9.58 -14.72 10.22
CA PHE A 254 -9.51 -15.79 11.23
C PHE A 254 -10.05 -15.33 12.57
N ILE A 255 -9.51 -14.26 13.13
CA ILE A 255 -9.94 -13.73 14.44
C ILE A 255 -11.40 -13.28 14.43
N LYS A 256 -11.86 -12.63 13.35
CA LYS A 256 -13.26 -12.21 13.20
C LYS A 256 -14.22 -13.40 13.11
N SER A 257 -13.82 -14.50 12.46
CA SER A 257 -14.62 -15.72 12.39
C SER A 257 -14.79 -16.35 13.77
N VAL A 258 -13.71 -16.45 14.55
CA VAL A 258 -13.80 -16.94 15.94
C VAL A 258 -14.73 -16.06 16.78
N ARG A 259 -14.57 -14.71 16.71
CA ARG A 259 -15.47 -13.76 17.40
C ARG A 259 -16.94 -13.87 16.98
N GLY A 260 -17.17 -14.25 15.73
CA GLY A 260 -18.50 -14.46 15.18
C GLY A 260 -19.10 -15.82 15.47
N SER A 261 -18.39 -16.69 16.20
CA SER A 261 -18.79 -18.10 16.48
C SER A 261 -19.04 -18.90 15.19
N ASP A 262 -18.29 -18.60 14.13
CA ASP A 262 -18.30 -19.33 12.86
C ASP A 262 -17.11 -20.28 12.82
N VAL A 263 -17.34 -21.51 13.31
CA VAL A 263 -16.31 -22.55 13.44
C VAL A 263 -15.72 -22.94 12.10
N ASP A 264 -16.56 -23.08 11.07
CA ASP A 264 -16.14 -23.52 9.74
C ASP A 264 -15.24 -22.45 9.06
N ALA A 265 -15.65 -21.19 9.13
CA ALA A 265 -14.83 -20.08 8.63
C ALA A 265 -13.53 -19.92 9.44
N ALA A 266 -13.58 -20.09 10.76
CA ALA A 266 -12.40 -20.00 11.61
C ALA A 266 -11.36 -21.06 11.25
N ILE A 267 -11.78 -22.33 11.08
CA ILE A 267 -10.89 -23.40 10.63
C ILE A 267 -10.35 -23.12 9.22
N HIS A 268 -11.21 -22.68 8.30
CA HIS A 268 -10.80 -22.35 6.93
C HIS A 268 -9.69 -21.30 6.90
N TYR A 269 -9.85 -20.17 7.61
CA TYR A 269 -8.85 -19.12 7.64
C TYR A 269 -7.59 -19.49 8.44
N LEU A 270 -7.72 -20.31 9.48
CA LEU A 270 -6.56 -20.87 10.20
C LEU A 270 -5.70 -21.72 9.26
N LEU A 271 -6.31 -22.69 8.56
CA LEU A 271 -5.58 -23.58 7.66
C LEU A 271 -4.98 -22.79 6.48
N ARG A 272 -5.71 -21.82 5.95
CA ARG A 272 -5.23 -20.95 4.88
C ARG A 272 -4.02 -20.09 5.33
N ALA A 273 -3.99 -19.64 6.60
CA ALA A 273 -2.82 -18.96 7.16
C ALA A 273 -1.61 -19.90 7.26
N ILE A 274 -1.85 -21.13 7.72
CA ILE A 274 -0.80 -22.17 7.84
C ILE A 274 -0.24 -22.53 6.45
N GLU A 275 -1.08 -22.77 5.44
CA GLU A 275 -0.68 -23.02 4.05
C GLU A 275 0.06 -21.84 3.43
N GLY A 276 -0.28 -20.61 3.83
CA GLY A 276 0.42 -19.39 3.46
C GLY A 276 1.78 -19.21 4.14
N GLY A 277 2.20 -20.15 5.00
CA GLY A 277 3.51 -20.16 5.67
C GLY A 277 3.56 -19.37 6.97
N GLU A 278 2.40 -19.08 7.62
CA GLU A 278 2.38 -18.40 8.89
C GLU A 278 3.02 -19.22 10.01
N ASP A 279 3.76 -18.54 10.88
CA ASP A 279 4.33 -19.17 12.08
C ASP A 279 3.21 -19.67 13.02
N LEU A 280 3.19 -20.98 13.28
CA LEU A 280 2.23 -21.62 14.19
C LEU A 280 2.24 -20.97 15.59
N ARG A 281 3.39 -20.51 16.07
CA ARG A 281 3.51 -19.81 17.36
C ARG A 281 2.85 -18.43 17.31
N PHE A 282 2.87 -17.77 16.16
CA PHE A 282 2.16 -16.50 15.98
C PHE A 282 0.65 -16.73 16.04
N LEU A 283 0.13 -17.75 15.35
CA LEU A 283 -1.30 -18.12 15.38
C LEU A 283 -1.75 -18.49 16.80
N ALA A 284 -0.92 -19.28 17.51
CA ALA A 284 -1.18 -19.62 18.92
C ALA A 284 -1.26 -18.37 19.82
N ARG A 285 -0.34 -17.41 19.65
CA ARG A 285 -0.38 -16.12 20.40
C ARG A 285 -1.66 -15.35 20.11
N ARG A 286 -2.14 -15.35 18.87
CA ARG A 286 -3.39 -14.66 18.51
C ARG A 286 -4.60 -15.29 19.20
N LEU A 287 -4.65 -16.63 19.31
CA LEU A 287 -5.70 -17.33 20.06
C LEU A 287 -5.66 -17.06 21.55
N ILE A 288 -4.47 -17.01 22.17
CA ILE A 288 -4.32 -16.65 23.59
C ILE A 288 -4.83 -15.23 23.86
N ILE A 289 -4.50 -14.28 22.98
CA ILE A 289 -4.98 -12.90 23.10
C ILE A 289 -6.51 -12.86 23.00
N LEU A 290 -7.10 -13.52 22.00
CA LEU A 290 -8.54 -13.62 21.80
C LEU A 290 -9.23 -14.24 23.02
N ALA A 291 -8.70 -15.35 23.53
CA ALA A 291 -9.24 -16.01 24.74
C ALA A 291 -9.25 -15.07 25.96
N SER A 292 -8.23 -14.21 26.09
CA SER A 292 -8.13 -13.25 27.19
C SER A 292 -8.97 -12.00 27.00
N GLU A 293 -9.03 -11.45 25.76
CA GLU A 293 -9.63 -10.15 25.45
C GLU A 293 -11.12 -10.29 25.11
N ASP A 294 -11.50 -11.27 24.29
CA ASP A 294 -12.86 -11.40 23.74
C ASP A 294 -13.73 -12.36 24.59
N ILE A 295 -13.19 -13.51 25.02
CA ILE A 295 -13.91 -14.49 25.83
C ILE A 295 -13.78 -14.12 27.32
N GLY A 296 -12.56 -13.89 27.79
CA GLY A 296 -12.25 -13.43 29.12
C GLY A 296 -12.86 -14.34 30.24
N MET A 297 -13.56 -13.70 31.16
CA MET A 297 -14.18 -14.38 32.30
C MET A 297 -15.51 -15.09 31.97
N ALA A 298 -16.02 -14.95 30.72
CA ALA A 298 -17.22 -15.69 30.32
C ALA A 298 -16.93 -17.20 30.27
N ASP A 299 -15.71 -17.58 29.84
CA ASP A 299 -15.18 -18.94 29.94
C ASP A 299 -13.67 -18.92 30.18
N SER A 300 -13.26 -19.04 31.44
CA SER A 300 -11.83 -19.05 31.80
C SER A 300 -11.06 -20.27 31.27
N GLN A 301 -11.74 -21.33 30.85
CA GLN A 301 -11.10 -22.49 30.23
C GLN A 301 -10.55 -22.17 28.82
N ALA A 302 -11.10 -21.20 28.16
CA ALA A 302 -10.59 -20.76 26.82
C ALA A 302 -9.10 -20.37 26.91
N LEU A 303 -8.70 -19.64 27.93
CA LEU A 303 -7.29 -19.28 28.14
C LEU A 303 -6.41 -20.52 28.43
N VAL A 304 -6.92 -21.48 29.21
CA VAL A 304 -6.21 -22.74 29.53
C VAL A 304 -6.00 -23.56 28.25
N VAL A 305 -7.06 -23.75 27.47
CA VAL A 305 -7.02 -24.52 26.20
C VAL A 305 -6.06 -23.88 25.20
N THR A 306 -6.13 -22.57 24.99
CA THR A 306 -5.26 -21.86 24.06
C THR A 306 -3.79 -21.85 24.50
N THR A 307 -3.53 -21.76 25.81
CA THR A 307 -2.16 -21.87 26.35
C THR A 307 -1.61 -23.29 26.21
N ALA A 308 -2.44 -24.31 26.44
CA ALA A 308 -2.06 -25.71 26.24
C ALA A 308 -1.75 -25.99 24.76
N ALA A 309 -2.56 -25.46 23.84
CA ALA A 309 -2.30 -25.56 22.40
C ALA A 309 -1.00 -24.88 21.98
N ALA A 310 -0.70 -23.68 22.53
CA ALA A 310 0.57 -23.00 22.28
C ALA A 310 1.78 -23.81 22.78
N SER A 311 1.66 -24.46 23.95
CA SER A 311 2.68 -25.34 24.49
C SER A 311 2.88 -26.60 23.62
N ALA A 312 1.79 -27.19 23.15
CA ALA A 312 1.83 -28.32 22.21
C ALA A 312 2.51 -27.95 20.89
N VAL A 313 2.17 -26.80 20.31
CA VAL A 313 2.83 -26.28 19.09
C VAL A 313 4.32 -26.08 19.31
N ALA A 314 4.74 -25.55 20.48
CA ALA A 314 6.14 -25.33 20.79
C ALA A 314 6.93 -26.63 20.96
N LEU A 315 6.29 -27.69 21.46
CA LEU A 315 6.90 -28.99 21.76
C LEU A 315 6.93 -29.92 20.52
N VAL A 316 5.81 -29.99 19.80
CA VAL A 316 5.60 -30.96 18.72
C VAL A 316 6.02 -30.38 17.37
N GLY A 317 5.73 -29.08 17.11
CA GLY A 317 6.03 -28.44 15.82
C GLY A 317 5.03 -28.81 14.73
N ALA A 318 5.41 -28.50 13.47
CA ALA A 318 4.63 -28.82 12.29
C ALA A 318 5.03 -30.21 11.75
N PRO A 319 4.11 -30.96 11.13
CA PRO A 319 2.72 -30.62 10.85
C PRO A 319 1.74 -30.94 12.01
N GLU A 320 2.11 -31.74 12.98
CA GLU A 320 1.21 -32.26 14.04
C GLU A 320 0.68 -31.16 14.96
N GLY A 321 1.45 -30.08 15.16
CA GLY A 321 1.00 -28.90 15.91
C GLY A 321 -0.26 -28.21 15.38
N HIS A 322 -0.60 -28.46 14.10
CA HIS A 322 -1.84 -27.97 13.49
C HIS A 322 -3.10 -28.45 14.21
N TYR A 323 -3.11 -29.72 14.67
CA TYR A 323 -4.25 -30.29 15.38
C TYR A 323 -4.54 -29.56 16.69
N ALA A 324 -3.50 -29.18 17.43
CA ALA A 324 -3.66 -28.43 18.66
C ALA A 324 -4.25 -27.04 18.41
N LEU A 325 -3.84 -26.36 17.33
CA LEU A 325 -4.41 -25.07 16.93
C LEU A 325 -5.87 -25.19 16.50
N VAL A 326 -6.22 -26.20 15.69
CA VAL A 326 -7.60 -26.46 15.28
C VAL A 326 -8.47 -26.73 16.49
N HIS A 327 -8.01 -27.58 17.44
CA HIS A 327 -8.73 -27.86 18.68
C HIS A 327 -9.04 -26.58 19.47
N ALA A 328 -8.02 -25.73 19.69
CA ALA A 328 -8.20 -24.49 20.41
C ALA A 328 -9.11 -23.50 19.66
N THR A 329 -9.04 -23.48 18.32
CA THR A 329 -9.91 -22.64 17.48
C THR A 329 -11.37 -23.05 17.61
N VAL A 330 -11.67 -24.36 17.50
CA VAL A 330 -13.02 -24.89 17.66
C VAL A 330 -13.57 -24.61 19.04
N TYR A 331 -12.72 -24.70 20.07
CA TYR A 331 -13.15 -24.41 21.45
C TYR A 331 -13.52 -22.93 21.64
N CYS A 332 -12.79 -22.02 20.99
CA CYS A 332 -12.98 -20.58 21.15
C CYS A 332 -14.05 -19.98 20.23
N ALA A 333 -14.46 -20.68 19.16
CA ALA A 333 -15.49 -20.26 18.23
C ALA A 333 -16.87 -20.80 18.64
#